data_394c0e4cc73f9cabde87e4711844fb4d
#
_entry.id   394c0e4cc73f9cabde87e4711844fb4d
#
_cell.length_a   1.000
_cell.length_b   1.000
_cell.length_c   1.000
_cell.angle_alpha   90.00
_cell.angle_beta   90.00
_cell.angle_gamma   90.00
#
_symmetry.space_group_name_H-M   'P 1'
#
loop_
_entity.id
_entity.type
_entity.pdbx_description
1 polymer ?
#
loop_
_entity_poly.entity_id
_entity_poly.type
_entity_poly.pdbx_seq_one_letter_code
_entity_poly.pdbx_strand_id
1 'polypeptide(L)'
;MKSSQSDYKKRGMLDMNLCNQLQEASYTELIDTLQSSHADWRTACIHLLSKKYNTHPQFTDVLLQQLVKEKALYTKIEIQTQLSQYGQISKMCQYLGCIGDNQYRAIPLRGSKKKSYPLPRDLIARSLAHMEVQRFQDFFVELPQLSYSQLLEAIDAFGFLCFYHQSLVNKETYEYIKTCILNYWDDDLMLWKLMTCLSAFPMAIDLLQELQTQQKHPTILMEVERSLKLLIN
;
A
#
# COMPACT_ATOMS: atom_id res chain seq x y z
N MET A 1 -6.09 6.83 -28.72
CA MET A 1 -6.64 8.20 -28.52
C MET A 1 -5.78 8.91 -27.49
N LYS A 2 -5.32 10.13 -27.77
CA LYS A 2 -4.65 10.98 -26.74
C LYS A 2 -5.73 11.64 -25.91
N SER A 3 -5.63 11.59 -24.59
CA SER A 3 -6.55 12.30 -23.68
C SER A 3 -6.47 13.82 -23.92
N SER A 4 -7.61 14.51 -23.92
CA SER A 4 -7.66 15.96 -24.05
C SER A 4 -7.26 16.64 -22.74
N GLN A 5 -6.92 17.92 -22.78
CA GLN A 5 -6.61 18.71 -21.60
C GLN A 5 -7.82 18.77 -20.64
N SER A 6 -9.04 18.79 -21.19
CA SER A 6 -10.28 18.70 -20.40
C SER A 6 -10.42 17.37 -19.65
N ASP A 7 -10.01 16.25 -20.28
CA ASP A 7 -10.04 14.92 -19.65
C ASP A 7 -9.04 14.84 -18.50
N TYR A 8 -7.86 15.43 -18.63
CA TYR A 8 -6.87 15.49 -17.55
C TYR A 8 -7.40 16.26 -16.34
N LYS A 9 -8.06 17.42 -16.56
CA LYS A 9 -8.68 18.22 -15.49
C LYS A 9 -9.79 17.44 -14.78
N LYS A 10 -10.70 16.80 -15.53
CA LYS A 10 -11.76 15.95 -14.95
C LYS A 10 -11.21 14.80 -14.11
N ARG A 11 -10.05 14.28 -14.47
CA ARG A 11 -9.36 13.21 -13.74
C ARG A 11 -8.52 13.73 -12.57
N GLY A 12 -8.48 15.04 -12.35
CA GLY A 12 -7.79 15.69 -11.22
C GLY A 12 -6.29 15.84 -11.42
N MET A 13 -5.81 16.02 -12.66
CA MET A 13 -4.39 16.29 -12.89
C MET A 13 -3.98 17.59 -12.18
N LEU A 14 -2.86 17.56 -11.46
CA LEU A 14 -2.33 18.72 -10.75
C LEU A 14 -2.08 19.89 -11.71
N ASP A 15 -2.67 21.05 -11.41
CA ASP A 15 -2.49 22.30 -12.15
C ASP A 15 -1.77 23.33 -11.27
N MET A 16 -0.54 23.65 -11.63
CA MET A 16 0.29 24.60 -10.87
C MET A 16 -0.29 26.04 -10.86
N ASN A 17 -1.10 26.42 -11.85
CA ASN A 17 -1.78 27.71 -11.83
C ASN A 17 -2.84 27.76 -10.71
N LEU A 18 -3.55 26.64 -10.47
CA LEU A 18 -4.48 26.53 -9.33
C LEU A 18 -3.73 26.54 -8.00
N CYS A 19 -2.58 25.88 -7.92
CA CYS A 19 -1.73 25.94 -6.73
C CYS A 19 -1.31 27.39 -6.43
N ASN A 20 -0.91 28.16 -7.45
CA ASN A 20 -0.53 29.56 -7.28
C ASN A 20 -1.72 30.44 -6.83
N GLN A 21 -2.94 30.20 -7.37
CA GLN A 21 -4.14 30.91 -6.96
C GLN A 21 -4.53 30.64 -5.49
N LEU A 22 -4.27 29.42 -5.00
CA LEU A 22 -4.58 28.99 -3.65
C LEU A 22 -3.39 29.12 -2.69
N GLN A 23 -2.28 29.69 -3.13
CA GLN A 23 -1.03 29.70 -2.35
C GLN A 23 -1.19 30.41 -0.99
N GLU A 24 -1.98 31.49 -0.94
CA GLU A 24 -2.23 32.23 0.29
C GLU A 24 -3.42 31.70 1.10
N ALA A 25 -4.11 30.65 0.62
CA ALA A 25 -5.24 30.08 1.32
C ALA A 25 -4.83 29.50 2.69
N SER A 26 -5.65 29.78 3.68
CA SER A 26 -5.55 29.20 5.04
C SER A 26 -5.89 27.72 5.05
N TYR A 27 -5.60 27.05 6.16
CA TYR A 27 -5.97 25.63 6.35
C TYR A 27 -7.48 25.40 6.14
N THR A 28 -8.32 26.24 6.73
CA THR A 28 -9.78 26.12 6.63
C THR A 28 -10.27 26.29 5.18
N GLU A 29 -9.76 27.31 4.48
CA GLU A 29 -10.12 27.53 3.06
C GLU A 29 -9.70 26.36 2.16
N LEU A 30 -8.54 25.73 2.41
CA LEU A 30 -8.12 24.53 1.69
C LEU A 30 -9.04 23.34 2.00
N ILE A 31 -9.45 23.15 3.26
CA ILE A 31 -10.40 22.10 3.65
C ILE A 31 -11.77 22.32 2.97
N ASP A 32 -12.27 23.54 2.93
CA ASP A 32 -13.53 23.85 2.26
C ASP A 32 -13.44 23.62 0.74
N THR A 33 -12.29 23.93 0.14
CA THR A 33 -12.06 23.71 -1.29
C THR A 33 -11.93 22.21 -1.65
N LEU A 34 -11.62 21.32 -0.71
CA LEU A 34 -11.71 19.86 -0.91
C LEU A 34 -13.14 19.39 -1.22
N GLN A 35 -14.18 20.20 -0.96
CA GLN A 35 -15.56 19.88 -1.34
C GLN A 35 -15.89 20.31 -2.77
N SER A 36 -14.95 20.92 -3.51
CA SER A 36 -15.15 21.35 -4.90
C SER A 36 -15.61 20.19 -5.79
N SER A 37 -16.53 20.44 -6.70
CA SER A 37 -16.92 19.50 -7.75
C SER A 37 -15.79 19.26 -8.77
N HIS A 38 -14.81 20.16 -8.86
CA HIS A 38 -13.68 20.11 -9.78
C HIS A 38 -12.51 19.32 -9.16
N ALA A 39 -12.15 18.23 -9.80
CA ALA A 39 -11.11 17.33 -9.28
C ALA A 39 -9.71 17.97 -9.24
N ASP A 40 -9.35 18.77 -10.22
CA ASP A 40 -8.07 19.52 -10.27
C ASP A 40 -7.92 20.50 -9.09
N TRP A 41 -9.01 21.15 -8.67
CA TRP A 41 -9.02 22.00 -7.46
C TRP A 41 -8.74 21.18 -6.20
N ARG A 42 -9.43 20.02 -6.05
CA ARG A 42 -9.18 19.14 -4.91
C ARG A 42 -7.73 18.66 -4.86
N THR A 43 -7.16 18.33 -6.03
CA THR A 43 -5.75 17.90 -6.12
C THR A 43 -4.79 19.02 -5.73
N ALA A 44 -5.03 20.27 -6.21
CA ALA A 44 -4.24 21.43 -5.82
C ALA A 44 -4.31 21.69 -4.31
N CYS A 45 -5.48 21.54 -3.68
CA CYS A 45 -5.63 21.66 -2.22
C CYS A 45 -4.85 20.61 -1.47
N ILE A 46 -4.90 19.33 -1.88
CA ILE A 46 -4.15 18.25 -1.26
C ILE A 46 -2.66 18.54 -1.33
N HIS A 47 -2.18 18.97 -2.49
CA HIS A 47 -0.79 19.36 -2.70
C HIS A 47 -0.35 20.50 -1.77
N LEU A 48 -1.17 21.54 -1.62
CA LEU A 48 -0.89 22.68 -0.74
C LEU A 48 -1.01 22.33 0.74
N LEU A 49 -2.00 21.50 1.12
CA LEU A 49 -2.11 20.98 2.48
C LEU A 49 -0.84 20.23 2.88
N SER A 50 -0.28 19.41 2.00
CA SER A 50 0.96 18.70 2.29
C SER A 50 2.17 19.62 2.41
N LYS A 51 2.25 20.66 1.60
CA LYS A 51 3.36 21.62 1.66
C LYS A 51 3.34 22.53 2.89
N LYS A 52 2.16 22.94 3.32
CA LYS A 52 1.99 23.96 4.37
C LYS A 52 1.60 23.38 5.73
N TYR A 53 0.91 22.21 5.75
CA TYR A 53 0.21 21.70 6.93
C TYR A 53 0.41 20.19 7.14
N ASN A 54 1.49 19.58 6.61
CA ASN A 54 1.76 18.15 6.77
C ASN A 54 1.95 17.70 8.22
N THR A 55 2.31 18.63 9.12
CA THR A 55 2.44 18.39 10.56
C THR A 55 1.15 18.67 11.35
N HIS A 56 0.10 19.15 10.68
CA HIS A 56 -1.17 19.42 11.36
C HIS A 56 -1.79 18.11 11.90
N PRO A 57 -2.30 18.07 13.15
CA PRO A 57 -2.80 16.83 13.78
C PRO A 57 -3.89 16.10 12.97
N GLN A 58 -4.70 16.84 12.21
CA GLN A 58 -5.78 16.30 11.38
C GLN A 58 -5.37 16.01 9.94
N PHE A 59 -4.12 16.27 9.53
CA PHE A 59 -3.68 16.13 8.15
C PHE A 59 -3.97 14.72 7.58
N THR A 60 -3.57 13.68 8.30
CA THR A 60 -3.79 12.30 7.87
C THR A 60 -5.27 11.95 7.77
N ASP A 61 -6.07 12.35 8.76
CA ASP A 61 -7.51 12.09 8.80
C ASP A 61 -8.24 12.74 7.63
N VAL A 62 -7.88 13.98 7.30
CA VAL A 62 -8.43 14.71 6.15
C VAL A 62 -8.13 13.97 4.84
N LEU A 63 -6.90 13.53 4.64
CA LEU A 63 -6.52 12.80 3.43
C LEU A 63 -7.21 11.43 3.33
N LEU A 64 -7.31 10.69 4.43
CA LEU A 64 -7.99 9.40 4.48
C LEU A 64 -9.49 9.56 4.18
N GLN A 65 -10.16 10.53 4.81
CA GLN A 65 -11.58 10.82 4.54
C GLN A 65 -11.81 11.26 3.09
N GLN A 66 -10.90 12.04 2.53
CA GLN A 66 -10.98 12.41 1.11
C GLN A 66 -10.78 11.18 0.22
N LEU A 67 -9.83 10.29 0.52
CA LEU A 67 -9.56 9.09 -0.28
C LEU A 67 -10.76 8.14 -0.35
N VAL A 68 -11.52 8.00 0.74
CA VAL A 68 -12.75 7.18 0.81
C VAL A 68 -13.78 7.60 -0.24
N LYS A 69 -13.99 8.89 -0.41
CA LYS A 69 -15.02 9.45 -1.33
C LYS A 69 -14.50 9.82 -2.72
N GLU A 70 -13.16 9.88 -2.90
CA GLU A 70 -12.56 10.35 -4.14
C GLU A 70 -12.77 9.37 -5.30
N LYS A 71 -13.14 9.91 -6.47
CA LYS A 71 -13.32 9.13 -7.71
C LYS A 71 -12.28 9.45 -8.77
N ALA A 72 -11.72 10.66 -8.74
CA ALA A 72 -10.77 11.13 -9.74
C ALA A 72 -9.40 10.47 -9.55
N LEU A 73 -8.86 9.92 -10.64
CA LEU A 73 -7.65 9.09 -10.62
C LEU A 73 -6.43 9.85 -10.07
N TYR A 74 -6.15 11.04 -10.62
CA TYR A 74 -4.94 11.78 -10.24
C TYR A 74 -5.06 12.37 -8.83
N THR A 75 -6.27 12.73 -8.39
CA THR A 75 -6.52 13.13 -7.00
C THR A 75 -6.24 11.98 -6.03
N LYS A 76 -6.67 10.73 -6.36
CA LYS A 76 -6.31 9.55 -5.56
C LYS A 76 -4.79 9.32 -5.50
N ILE A 77 -4.11 9.47 -6.64
CA ILE A 77 -2.65 9.32 -6.71
C ILE A 77 -1.97 10.38 -5.83
N GLU A 78 -2.41 11.65 -5.90
CA GLU A 78 -1.86 12.71 -5.06
C GLU A 78 -2.06 12.41 -3.56
N ILE A 79 -3.28 12.00 -3.15
CA ILE A 79 -3.53 11.61 -1.76
C ILE A 79 -2.59 10.49 -1.32
N GLN A 80 -2.45 9.42 -2.13
CA GLN A 80 -1.57 8.29 -1.80
C GLN A 80 -0.10 8.73 -1.69
N THR A 81 0.36 9.61 -2.58
CA THR A 81 1.71 10.19 -2.54
C THR A 81 1.91 10.96 -1.24
N GLN A 82 0.96 11.80 -0.85
CA GLN A 82 1.08 12.59 0.38
C GLN A 82 0.98 11.74 1.64
N LEU A 83 0.12 10.72 1.65
CA LEU A 83 0.05 9.73 2.74
C LEU A 83 1.35 8.93 2.87
N SER A 84 1.97 8.52 1.76
CA SER A 84 3.25 7.80 1.81
C SER A 84 4.38 8.63 2.42
N GLN A 85 4.38 9.94 2.20
CA GLN A 85 5.41 10.85 2.70
C GLN A 85 5.15 11.31 4.14
N TYR A 86 3.92 11.69 4.47
CA TYR A 86 3.59 12.41 5.70
C TYR A 86 2.48 11.78 6.55
N GLY A 87 1.78 10.75 6.05
CA GLY A 87 0.67 10.13 6.77
C GLY A 87 1.11 9.47 8.08
N GLN A 88 0.32 9.59 9.14
CA GLN A 88 0.53 8.87 10.40
C GLN A 88 0.21 7.40 10.19
N ILE A 89 1.19 6.51 10.38
CA ILE A 89 1.10 5.08 10.04
C ILE A 89 -0.02 4.38 10.81
N SER A 90 -0.13 4.63 12.11
CA SER A 90 -1.19 4.03 12.94
C SER A 90 -2.60 4.38 12.45
N LYS A 91 -2.82 5.62 11.99
CA LYS A 91 -4.10 6.02 11.38
C LYS A 91 -4.31 5.38 10.02
N MET A 92 -3.27 5.30 9.18
CA MET A 92 -3.34 4.61 7.89
C MET A 92 -3.70 3.14 8.05
N CYS A 93 -3.10 2.45 9.02
CA CYS A 93 -3.37 1.03 9.30
C CYS A 93 -4.85 0.76 9.60
N GLN A 94 -5.58 1.70 10.21
CA GLN A 94 -7.01 1.56 10.48
C GLN A 94 -7.88 1.50 9.20
N TYR A 95 -7.37 1.98 8.07
CA TYR A 95 -8.06 2.01 6.77
C TYR A 95 -7.62 0.90 5.81
N LEU A 96 -6.70 0.02 6.21
CA LEU A 96 -6.30 -1.15 5.42
C LEU A 96 -7.52 -2.05 5.15
N GLY A 97 -7.69 -2.43 3.89
CA GLY A 97 -8.82 -3.25 3.44
C GLY A 97 -10.16 -2.52 3.33
N CYS A 98 -10.23 -1.22 3.71
CA CYS A 98 -11.49 -0.48 3.78
C CYS A 98 -11.77 0.39 2.54
N ILE A 99 -10.77 0.73 1.74
CA ILE A 99 -10.90 1.70 0.65
C ILE A 99 -10.75 1.04 -0.72
N GLY A 100 -11.79 1.15 -1.55
CA GLY A 100 -11.82 0.59 -2.90
C GLY A 100 -12.18 -0.89 -2.93
N ASP A 101 -12.22 -1.47 -4.14
CA ASP A 101 -12.68 -2.84 -4.41
C ASP A 101 -11.62 -3.69 -5.13
N ASN A 102 -10.36 -3.29 -5.09
CA ASN A 102 -9.29 -3.96 -5.81
C ASN A 102 -8.59 -5.07 -5.01
N GLN A 103 -8.89 -5.20 -3.71
CA GLN A 103 -8.32 -6.21 -2.82
C GLN A 103 -8.68 -7.63 -3.29
N TYR A 104 -7.80 -8.58 -2.99
CA TYR A 104 -8.13 -9.98 -3.20
C TYR A 104 -9.13 -10.47 -2.13
N ARG A 105 -10.26 -11.01 -2.58
CA ARG A 105 -11.26 -11.63 -1.70
C ARG A 105 -11.20 -13.15 -1.71
N ALA A 106 -10.40 -13.71 -2.61
CA ALA A 106 -10.10 -15.13 -2.72
C ALA A 106 -8.74 -15.29 -3.40
N ILE A 107 -8.15 -16.45 -3.24
CA ILE A 107 -6.90 -16.81 -3.89
C ILE A 107 -7.04 -16.72 -5.42
N PRO A 108 -6.10 -16.13 -6.16
CA PRO A 108 -6.19 -16.04 -7.61
C PRO A 108 -6.06 -17.41 -8.28
N LEU A 109 -6.74 -17.58 -9.41
CA LEU A 109 -6.70 -18.85 -10.17
C LEU A 109 -5.33 -19.13 -10.83
N ARG A 110 -4.47 -18.13 -10.94
CA ARG A 110 -3.16 -18.23 -11.61
C ARG A 110 -2.09 -17.49 -10.83
N GLY A 111 -0.94 -18.11 -10.66
CA GLY A 111 0.25 -17.48 -10.08
C GLY A 111 0.83 -16.39 -10.98
N SER A 112 1.57 -15.45 -10.39
CA SER A 112 2.31 -14.43 -11.12
C SER A 112 3.54 -15.05 -11.80
N LYS A 113 3.84 -14.59 -13.04
CA LYS A 113 5.09 -14.92 -13.76
C LYS A 113 6.13 -13.80 -13.68
N LYS A 114 5.83 -12.71 -12.98
CA LYS A 114 6.71 -11.53 -12.90
C LYS A 114 7.89 -11.80 -11.96
N LYS A 115 9.05 -11.26 -12.33
CA LYS A 115 10.25 -11.25 -11.47
C LYS A 115 10.23 -10.15 -10.42
N SER A 116 9.35 -9.16 -10.53
CA SER A 116 9.17 -8.09 -9.55
C SER A 116 8.17 -8.48 -8.48
N TYR A 117 8.30 -7.90 -7.30
CA TYR A 117 7.25 -8.01 -6.28
C TYR A 117 5.94 -7.35 -6.77
N PRO A 118 4.77 -7.94 -6.55
CA PRO A 118 3.51 -7.35 -6.96
C PRO A 118 3.23 -6.05 -6.19
N LEU A 119 2.75 -5.03 -6.89
CA LEU A 119 2.30 -3.80 -6.25
C LEU A 119 1.03 -4.09 -5.43
N PRO A 120 0.95 -3.65 -4.15
CA PRO A 120 -0.24 -3.82 -3.34
C PRO A 120 -1.50 -3.30 -4.03
N ARG A 121 -2.59 -4.07 -3.94
CA ARG A 121 -3.88 -3.71 -4.57
C ARG A 121 -4.70 -2.75 -3.72
N ASP A 122 -4.62 -2.90 -2.41
CA ASP A 122 -5.23 -1.96 -1.48
C ASP A 122 -4.53 -0.59 -1.58
N LEU A 123 -5.31 0.50 -1.52
CA LEU A 123 -4.79 1.86 -1.71
C LEU A 123 -3.91 2.31 -0.55
N ILE A 124 -4.25 1.91 0.66
CA ILE A 124 -3.45 2.24 1.86
C ILE A 124 -2.19 1.38 1.91
N ALA A 125 -2.30 0.08 1.66
CA ALA A 125 -1.13 -0.79 1.56
C ALA A 125 -0.15 -0.29 0.49
N ARG A 126 -0.66 0.25 -0.63
CA ARG A 126 0.17 0.86 -1.67
C ARG A 126 0.88 2.12 -1.17
N SER A 127 0.20 2.97 -0.39
CA SER A 127 0.83 4.15 0.22
C SER A 127 1.91 3.74 1.23
N LEU A 128 1.64 2.73 2.06
CA LEU A 128 2.62 2.17 3.00
C LEU A 128 3.82 1.54 2.28
N ALA A 129 3.60 0.84 1.18
CA ALA A 129 4.65 0.25 0.36
C ALA A 129 5.63 1.27 -0.26
N HIS A 130 5.22 2.53 -0.37
CA HIS A 130 6.04 3.62 -0.92
C HIS A 130 6.50 4.64 0.13
N MET A 131 6.34 4.34 1.41
CA MET A 131 6.85 5.19 2.47
C MET A 131 8.38 5.15 2.55
N GLU A 132 8.99 6.14 3.20
CA GLU A 132 10.40 6.13 3.48
C GLU A 132 10.81 4.97 4.41
N VAL A 133 11.96 4.36 4.12
CA VAL A 133 12.46 3.16 4.83
C VAL A 133 12.63 3.41 6.34
N GLN A 134 13.00 4.64 6.71
CA GLN A 134 13.18 5.04 8.11
C GLN A 134 11.89 4.92 8.93
N ARG A 135 10.73 4.94 8.29
CA ARG A 135 9.41 4.80 8.92
C ARG A 135 8.93 3.35 9.03
N PHE A 136 9.72 2.39 8.53
CA PHE A 136 9.33 0.98 8.54
C PHE A 136 9.07 0.45 9.95
N GLN A 137 9.87 0.86 10.94
CA GLN A 137 9.69 0.40 12.32
C GLN A 137 8.33 0.81 12.88
N ASP A 138 7.85 2.01 12.57
CA ASP A 138 6.51 2.47 12.98
C ASP A 138 5.41 1.59 12.38
N PHE A 139 5.59 1.11 11.14
CA PHE A 139 4.68 0.18 10.51
C PHE A 139 4.79 -1.24 11.08
N PHE A 140 6.00 -1.72 11.32
CA PHE A 140 6.24 -3.06 11.81
C PHE A 140 5.62 -3.31 13.19
N VAL A 141 5.66 -2.32 14.09
CA VAL A 141 5.05 -2.42 15.43
C VAL A 141 3.52 -2.44 15.41
N GLU A 142 2.89 -1.91 14.35
CA GLU A 142 1.43 -1.97 14.18
C GLU A 142 0.95 -3.37 13.74
N LEU A 143 1.76 -4.14 13.00
CA LEU A 143 1.33 -5.40 12.37
C LEU A 143 0.68 -6.39 13.33
N PRO A 144 1.21 -6.64 14.56
CA PRO A 144 0.59 -7.58 15.51
C PRO A 144 -0.76 -7.12 16.07
N GLN A 145 -1.11 -5.85 15.91
CA GLN A 145 -2.35 -5.25 16.42
C GLN A 145 -3.47 -5.22 15.38
N LEU A 146 -3.16 -5.56 14.14
CA LEU A 146 -4.11 -5.49 13.03
C LEU A 146 -5.14 -6.60 13.10
N SER A 147 -6.39 -6.27 12.77
CA SER A 147 -7.40 -7.29 12.50
C SER A 147 -7.01 -8.12 11.27
N TYR A 148 -7.61 -9.31 11.11
CA TYR A 148 -7.34 -10.18 9.96
C TYR A 148 -7.44 -9.45 8.61
N SER A 149 -8.50 -8.69 8.38
CA SER A 149 -8.71 -7.98 7.11
C SER A 149 -7.67 -6.90 6.86
N GLN A 150 -7.19 -6.23 7.89
CA GLN A 150 -6.12 -5.25 7.80
C GLN A 150 -4.76 -5.92 7.56
N LEU A 151 -4.46 -6.99 8.30
CA LEU A 151 -3.22 -7.74 8.15
C LEU A 151 -3.09 -8.34 6.76
N LEU A 152 -4.19 -8.85 6.19
CA LEU A 152 -4.21 -9.40 4.84
C LEU A 152 -3.69 -8.40 3.78
N GLU A 153 -3.99 -7.12 3.93
CA GLU A 153 -3.48 -6.09 3.02
C GLU A 153 -2.10 -5.55 3.46
N ALA A 154 -1.85 -5.49 4.77
CA ALA A 154 -0.56 -5.06 5.30
C ALA A 154 0.61 -5.96 4.86
N ILE A 155 0.40 -7.29 4.76
CA ILE A 155 1.41 -8.24 4.29
C ILE A 155 1.91 -7.91 2.87
N ASP A 156 1.05 -7.41 1.99
CA ASP A 156 1.47 -6.98 0.65
C ASP A 156 2.45 -5.79 0.72
N ALA A 157 2.16 -4.80 1.59
CA ALA A 157 3.03 -3.64 1.79
C ALA A 157 4.35 -4.04 2.48
N PHE A 158 4.27 -4.87 3.52
CA PHE A 158 5.42 -5.37 4.25
C PHE A 158 6.38 -6.13 3.32
N GLY A 159 5.86 -7.10 2.57
CA GLY A 159 6.68 -7.87 1.63
C GLY A 159 7.26 -7.01 0.50
N PHE A 160 6.52 -5.99 0.00
CA PHE A 160 7.02 -5.04 -0.99
C PHE A 160 8.22 -4.26 -0.43
N LEU A 161 8.11 -3.72 0.78
CA LEU A 161 9.19 -2.98 1.43
C LEU A 161 10.43 -3.86 1.64
N CYS A 162 10.27 -5.07 2.18
CA CYS A 162 11.38 -6.00 2.38
C CYS A 162 12.03 -6.41 1.05
N PHE A 163 11.25 -6.61 -0.02
CA PHE A 163 11.78 -7.02 -1.32
C PHE A 163 12.65 -5.95 -1.97
N TYR A 164 12.25 -4.67 -1.90
CA TYR A 164 12.97 -3.57 -2.51
C TYR A 164 14.01 -2.93 -1.57
N HIS A 165 13.97 -3.21 -0.27
CA HIS A 165 14.86 -2.65 0.74
C HIS A 165 15.46 -3.76 1.62
N GLN A 166 16.50 -4.41 1.14
CA GLN A 166 17.15 -5.56 1.81
C GLN A 166 17.67 -5.22 3.22
N SER A 167 17.89 -3.97 3.56
CA SER A 167 18.22 -3.52 4.92
C SER A 167 17.12 -3.79 5.95
N LEU A 168 15.87 -4.02 5.50
CA LEU A 168 14.74 -4.37 6.35
C LEU A 168 14.62 -5.88 6.61
N VAL A 169 15.37 -6.69 5.85
CA VAL A 169 15.35 -8.15 5.97
C VAL A 169 16.33 -8.57 7.07
N ASN A 170 15.79 -9.02 8.18
CA ASN A 170 16.56 -9.47 9.35
C ASN A 170 15.83 -10.63 10.05
N LYS A 171 16.41 -11.14 11.13
CA LYS A 171 15.85 -12.25 11.89
C LYS A 171 14.45 -11.95 12.43
N GLU A 172 14.23 -10.74 12.95
CA GLU A 172 12.95 -10.34 13.56
C GLU A 172 11.81 -10.29 12.53
N THR A 173 12.04 -9.64 11.39
CA THR A 173 11.06 -9.55 10.30
C THR A 173 10.78 -10.94 9.68
N TYR A 174 11.78 -11.81 9.61
CA TYR A 174 11.60 -13.18 9.13
C TYR A 174 10.80 -14.04 10.11
N GLU A 175 11.14 -14.01 11.41
CA GLU A 175 10.39 -14.76 12.44
C GLU A 175 8.93 -14.29 12.54
N TYR A 176 8.66 -13.00 12.33
CA TYR A 176 7.29 -12.50 12.24
C TYR A 176 6.50 -13.21 11.11
N ILE A 177 7.06 -13.28 9.90
CA ILE A 177 6.40 -13.96 8.77
C ILE A 177 6.22 -15.45 9.03
N LYS A 178 7.19 -16.12 9.65
CA LYS A 178 7.05 -17.53 10.04
C LYS A 178 5.90 -17.73 11.03
N THR A 179 5.78 -16.84 12.00
CA THR A 179 4.67 -16.86 12.95
C THR A 179 3.32 -16.66 12.26
N CYS A 180 3.25 -15.76 11.29
CA CYS A 180 2.03 -15.58 10.48
C CYS A 180 1.70 -16.86 9.68
N ILE A 181 2.68 -17.53 9.09
CA ILE A 181 2.46 -18.81 8.36
C ILE A 181 1.85 -19.85 9.28
N LEU A 182 2.36 -20.00 10.52
CA LEU A 182 1.84 -20.95 11.48
C LEU A 182 0.40 -20.61 11.91
N ASN A 183 0.12 -19.34 12.13
CA ASN A 183 -1.20 -18.88 12.59
C ASN A 183 -2.29 -18.95 11.50
N TYR A 184 -1.90 -18.89 10.22
CA TYR A 184 -2.83 -18.84 9.08
C TYR A 184 -2.61 -19.98 8.10
N TRP A 185 -2.13 -21.15 8.61
CA TRP A 185 -1.81 -22.31 7.77
C TRP A 185 -3.00 -22.81 6.95
N ASP A 186 -4.19 -22.77 7.52
CA ASP A 186 -5.44 -23.24 6.87
C ASP A 186 -6.19 -22.12 6.11
N ASP A 187 -5.61 -20.93 5.99
CA ASP A 187 -6.17 -19.82 5.22
C ASP A 187 -5.43 -19.67 3.88
N ASP A 188 -6.01 -20.17 2.82
CA ASP A 188 -5.40 -20.19 1.49
C ASP A 188 -5.02 -18.80 0.98
N LEU A 189 -5.85 -17.76 1.25
CA LEU A 189 -5.59 -16.42 0.76
C LEU A 189 -4.43 -15.75 1.50
N MET A 190 -4.44 -15.82 2.82
CA MET A 190 -3.34 -15.31 3.64
C MET A 190 -2.05 -16.06 3.34
N LEU A 191 -2.11 -17.38 3.29
CA LEU A 191 -0.95 -18.23 3.03
C LEU A 191 -0.34 -17.94 1.65
N TRP A 192 -1.16 -17.75 0.61
CA TRP A 192 -0.66 -17.33 -0.70
C TRP A 192 0.08 -15.99 -0.67
N LYS A 193 -0.45 -14.97 0.06
CA LYS A 193 0.23 -13.68 0.25
C LYS A 193 1.54 -13.83 1.04
N LEU A 194 1.55 -14.69 2.07
CA LEU A 194 2.75 -14.99 2.85
C LEU A 194 3.82 -15.70 2.01
N MET A 195 3.43 -16.62 1.11
CA MET A 195 4.37 -17.22 0.14
C MET A 195 4.97 -16.18 -0.81
N THR A 196 4.15 -15.23 -1.26
CA THR A 196 4.64 -14.08 -2.04
C THR A 196 5.64 -13.25 -1.22
N CYS A 197 5.33 -13.00 0.06
CA CYS A 197 6.18 -12.24 0.98
C CYS A 197 7.54 -12.92 1.20
N LEU A 198 7.59 -14.24 1.33
CA LEU A 198 8.84 -15.01 1.50
C LEU A 198 9.84 -14.78 0.37
N SER A 199 9.40 -14.35 -0.82
CA SER A 199 10.31 -14.01 -1.92
C SER A 199 11.26 -12.84 -1.61
N ALA A 200 11.00 -12.09 -0.54
CA ALA A 200 11.85 -11.00 -0.06
C ALA A 200 12.98 -11.48 0.88
N PHE A 201 12.94 -12.73 1.34
CA PHE A 201 13.78 -13.24 2.44
C PHE A 201 14.75 -14.32 1.95
N PRO A 202 16.05 -14.00 1.70
CA PRO A 202 17.04 -15.00 1.26
C PRO A 202 17.16 -16.22 2.19
N MET A 203 16.94 -16.03 3.51
CA MET A 203 16.97 -17.12 4.49
C MET A 203 15.72 -18.03 4.44
N ALA A 204 14.74 -17.76 3.57
CA ALA A 204 13.51 -18.56 3.47
C ALA A 204 13.63 -19.76 2.52
N ILE A 205 14.79 -20.00 1.88
CA ILE A 205 14.95 -21.06 0.87
C ILE A 205 14.57 -22.43 1.44
N ASP A 206 15.11 -22.81 2.59
CA ASP A 206 14.85 -24.11 3.21
C ASP A 206 13.37 -24.26 3.58
N LEU A 207 12.77 -23.22 4.17
CA LEU A 207 11.35 -23.19 4.49
C LEU A 207 10.48 -23.34 3.23
N LEU A 208 10.79 -22.63 2.16
CA LEU A 208 10.05 -22.72 0.89
C LEU A 208 10.16 -24.11 0.26
N GLN A 209 11.32 -24.78 0.36
CA GLN A 209 11.50 -26.14 -0.09
C GLN A 209 10.66 -27.14 0.73
N GLU A 210 10.60 -26.96 2.05
CA GLU A 210 9.73 -27.74 2.92
C GLU A 210 8.25 -27.53 2.55
N LEU A 211 7.81 -26.28 2.43
CA LEU A 211 6.45 -25.92 2.04
C LEU A 211 6.05 -26.46 0.67
N GLN A 212 6.99 -26.57 -0.26
CA GLN A 212 6.75 -27.19 -1.57
C GLN A 212 6.32 -28.65 -1.47
N THR A 213 6.79 -29.38 -0.46
CA THR A 213 6.42 -30.78 -0.23
C THR A 213 5.12 -30.95 0.54
N GLN A 214 4.77 -30.00 1.39
CA GLN A 214 3.62 -30.07 2.29
C GLN A 214 2.35 -29.50 1.68
N GLN A 215 2.48 -28.49 0.82
CA GLN A 215 1.36 -27.74 0.25
C GLN A 215 0.65 -28.53 -0.86
N LYS A 216 -0.69 -28.52 -0.84
CA LYS A 216 -1.52 -29.20 -1.85
C LYS A 216 -2.29 -28.22 -2.75
N HIS A 217 -2.45 -26.95 -2.33
CA HIS A 217 -3.19 -25.99 -3.15
C HIS A 217 -2.35 -25.53 -4.36
N PRO A 218 -2.82 -25.71 -5.62
CA PRO A 218 -2.00 -25.48 -6.81
C PRO A 218 -1.45 -24.07 -6.93
N THR A 219 -2.26 -23.05 -6.61
CA THR A 219 -1.83 -21.64 -6.72
C THR A 219 -0.81 -21.27 -5.66
N ILE A 220 -0.89 -21.85 -4.46
CA ILE A 220 0.11 -21.65 -3.41
C ILE A 220 1.43 -22.29 -3.84
N LEU A 221 1.39 -23.52 -4.39
CA LEU A 221 2.59 -24.19 -4.94
C LEU A 221 3.25 -23.36 -6.05
N MET A 222 2.46 -22.81 -6.97
CA MET A 222 2.99 -21.90 -8.02
C MET A 222 3.72 -20.69 -7.42
N GLU A 223 3.21 -20.13 -6.31
CA GLU A 223 3.84 -18.97 -5.67
C GLU A 223 5.09 -19.37 -4.87
N VAL A 224 5.10 -20.55 -4.21
CA VAL A 224 6.30 -21.14 -3.59
C VAL A 224 7.41 -21.32 -4.64
N GLU A 225 7.10 -21.94 -5.79
CA GLU A 225 8.05 -22.14 -6.89
C GLU A 225 8.57 -20.80 -7.46
N ARG A 226 7.68 -19.82 -7.60
CA ARG A 226 8.06 -18.49 -8.05
C ARG A 226 9.02 -17.83 -7.05
N SER A 227 8.70 -17.89 -5.75
CA SER A 227 9.52 -17.30 -4.69
C SER A 227 10.89 -17.96 -4.61
N LEU A 228 10.97 -19.29 -4.70
CA LEU A 228 12.24 -20.02 -4.81
C LEU A 228 13.07 -19.56 -6.03
N LYS A 229 12.46 -19.44 -7.20
CA LYS A 229 13.16 -18.95 -8.41
C LYS A 229 13.69 -17.52 -8.26
N LEU A 230 13.02 -16.67 -7.51
CA LEU A 230 13.49 -15.29 -7.26
C LEU A 230 14.66 -15.23 -6.29
N LEU A 231 14.75 -16.18 -5.36
CA LEU A 231 15.82 -16.23 -4.35
C LEU A 231 17.09 -16.94 -4.84
N ILE A 232 16.96 -17.88 -5.79
CA ILE A 232 18.09 -18.70 -6.29
C ILE A 232 18.76 -18.08 -7.52
N ASN A 233 18.04 -17.22 -8.30
CA ASN A 233 18.55 -16.55 -9.51
C ASN A 233 18.92 -15.09 -9.26
#